data_323e0dcb8397b485c67069f79669d03e
#
_entry.id   323e0dcb8397b485c67069f79669d03e
#
_cell.length_a   1.000
_cell.length_b   1.000
_cell.length_c   1.000
_cell.angle_alpha   90.00
_cell.angle_beta   90.00
_cell.angle_gamma   90.00
#
_symmetry.space_group_name_H-M   'P 1'
#
loop_
_entity.id
_entity.type
_entity.pdbx_description
1 polymer ?
#
loop_
_entity_poly.entity_id
_entity_poly.type
_entity_poly.pdbx_seq_one_letter_code
_entity_poly.pdbx_strand_id
1 'polypeptide(L)'
;MADNFWDKVRERAYFKYKARKSLNIPDDALEDWDQAFREEVIDERINEEAYFHYLNGSPDPDVNWREAYMEINERIGFLAFHQHVNNINKSPMENWVDAQKIYVNNF
;
A
#
# COMPACT_ATOMS: atom_id res chain seq x y z
N MET A 1 2.44 3.08 19.30
CA MET A 1 3.87 2.88 19.55
C MET A 1 4.61 2.98 18.24
N ALA A 2 5.59 3.87 18.19
CA ALA A 2 6.40 4.08 16.98
C ALA A 2 7.09 2.79 16.53
N ASP A 3 7.45 1.93 17.48
CA ASP A 3 8.16 0.68 17.21
C ASP A 3 7.35 -0.30 16.39
N ASN A 4 6.03 -0.28 16.52
CA ASN A 4 5.17 -1.21 15.80
C ASN A 4 5.19 -1.03 14.29
N PHE A 5 5.33 0.21 13.82
CA PHE A 5 5.36 0.47 12.38
C PHE A 5 6.56 -0.21 11.72
N TRP A 6 7.75 0.03 12.25
CA TRP A 6 8.96 -0.53 11.67
C TRP A 6 9.07 -2.03 11.85
N ASP A 7 8.53 -2.54 12.96
CA ASP A 7 8.45 -3.99 13.18
C ASP A 7 7.55 -4.65 12.14
N LYS A 8 6.43 -4.03 11.81
CA LYS A 8 5.53 -4.54 10.77
C LYS A 8 6.18 -4.47 9.39
N VAL A 9 6.92 -3.41 9.09
CA VAL A 9 7.65 -3.30 7.83
C VAL A 9 8.68 -4.42 7.72
N ARG A 10 9.45 -4.66 8.77
CA ARG A 10 10.44 -5.76 8.80
C ARG A 10 9.78 -7.12 8.60
N GLU A 11 8.67 -7.36 9.27
CA GLU A 11 7.94 -8.61 9.15
C GLU A 11 7.45 -8.83 7.72
N ARG A 12 6.85 -7.81 7.11
CA ARG A 12 6.41 -7.89 5.71
C ARG A 12 7.57 -8.15 4.76
N ALA A 13 8.69 -7.45 4.96
CA ALA A 13 9.88 -7.63 4.15
C ALA A 13 10.43 -9.06 4.27
N TYR A 14 10.43 -9.61 5.48
CA TYR A 14 10.88 -10.97 5.74
C TYR A 14 10.00 -11.99 5.00
N PHE A 15 8.69 -11.82 5.04
CA PHE A 15 7.80 -12.73 4.32
C PHE A 15 7.99 -12.64 2.81
N LYS A 16 8.27 -11.46 2.28
CA LYS A 16 8.58 -11.30 0.85
C LYS A 16 9.88 -11.99 0.48
N TYR A 17 10.87 -11.89 1.33
CA TYR A 17 12.14 -12.61 1.16
C TYR A 17 11.89 -14.12 1.12
N LYS A 18 11.10 -14.65 2.05
CA LYS A 18 10.78 -16.08 2.09
C LYS A 18 10.02 -16.51 0.83
N ALA A 19 9.09 -15.70 0.35
CA ALA A 19 8.33 -15.99 -0.86
C ALA A 19 9.24 -16.05 -2.09
N ARG A 20 10.19 -15.12 -2.23
CA ARG A 20 11.17 -15.15 -3.30
C ARG A 20 12.00 -16.43 -3.26
N LYS A 21 12.45 -16.80 -2.07
CA LYS A 21 13.25 -17.98 -1.88
C LYS A 21 12.48 -19.25 -2.25
N SER A 22 11.21 -19.32 -1.86
CA SER A 22 10.34 -20.45 -2.19
C SER A 22 10.11 -20.59 -3.69
N LEU A 23 10.09 -19.48 -4.43
CA LEU A 23 9.83 -19.46 -5.88
C LEU A 23 11.12 -19.44 -6.71
N ASN A 24 12.28 -19.54 -6.06
CA ASN A 24 13.60 -19.46 -6.72
C ASN A 24 13.80 -18.15 -7.50
N ILE A 25 13.19 -17.06 -6.99
CA ILE A 25 13.38 -15.72 -7.54
C ILE A 25 14.60 -15.11 -6.85
N PRO A 26 15.48 -14.39 -7.58
CA PRO A 26 16.64 -13.76 -6.97
C PRO A 26 16.27 -12.82 -5.83
N ASP A 27 17.11 -12.77 -4.80
CA ASP A 27 16.94 -11.89 -3.65
C ASP A 27 17.00 -10.43 -4.08
N ASP A 28 16.12 -9.62 -3.52
CA ASP A 28 16.14 -8.18 -3.70
C ASP A 28 15.65 -7.53 -2.39
N ALA A 29 16.57 -7.40 -1.46
CA ALA A 29 16.26 -6.91 -0.12
C ALA A 29 15.73 -5.47 -0.14
N LEU A 30 16.27 -4.65 -1.03
CA LEU A 30 15.83 -3.25 -1.14
C LEU A 30 14.39 -3.16 -1.67
N GLU A 31 14.06 -3.92 -2.69
CA GLU A 31 12.70 -3.95 -3.23
C GLU A 31 11.72 -4.52 -2.23
N ASP A 32 12.08 -5.58 -1.52
CA ASP A 32 11.25 -6.16 -0.48
C ASP A 32 10.96 -5.15 0.63
N TRP A 33 11.96 -4.39 1.04
CA TRP A 33 11.81 -3.34 2.04
C TRP A 33 10.92 -2.21 1.53
N ASP A 34 11.17 -1.71 0.33
CA ASP A 34 10.39 -0.62 -0.24
C ASP A 34 8.92 -1.00 -0.40
N GLN A 35 8.65 -2.21 -0.87
CA GLN A 35 7.29 -2.69 -1.03
C GLN A 35 6.61 -2.85 0.32
N ALA A 36 7.30 -3.44 1.30
CA ALA A 36 6.78 -3.61 2.64
C ALA A 36 6.46 -2.25 3.29
N PHE A 37 7.33 -1.27 3.10
CA PHE A 37 7.11 0.09 3.60
C PHE A 37 5.86 0.71 2.98
N ARG A 38 5.71 0.63 1.66
CA ARG A 38 4.54 1.18 0.98
C ARG A 38 3.24 0.53 1.48
N GLU A 39 3.24 -0.79 1.61
CA GLU A 39 2.06 -1.51 2.08
C GLU A 39 1.68 -1.09 3.50
N GLU A 40 2.65 -0.94 4.38
CA GLU A 40 2.36 -0.56 5.75
C GLU A 40 1.83 0.87 5.85
N VAL A 41 2.40 1.80 5.08
CA VAL A 41 1.90 3.17 5.04
C VAL A 41 0.47 3.21 4.53
N ILE A 42 0.17 2.46 3.48
CA ILE A 42 -1.18 2.41 2.91
C ILE A 42 -2.17 1.84 3.92
N ASP A 43 -1.80 0.77 4.62
CA ASP A 43 -2.65 0.17 5.65
C ASP A 43 -2.94 1.16 6.78
N GLU A 44 -1.96 1.94 7.19
CA GLU A 44 -2.17 2.98 8.20
C GLU A 44 -3.11 4.07 7.70
N ARG A 45 -3.00 4.46 6.45
CA ARG A 45 -3.93 5.44 5.86
C ARG A 45 -5.35 4.89 5.81
N ILE A 46 -5.52 3.61 5.49
CA ILE A 46 -6.82 2.96 5.52
C ILE A 46 -7.41 3.00 6.93
N ASN A 47 -6.61 2.69 7.94
CA ASN A 47 -7.05 2.71 9.33
C ASN A 47 -7.46 4.12 9.78
N GLU A 48 -6.71 5.15 9.38
CA GLU A 48 -7.06 6.53 9.66
C GLU A 48 -8.40 6.92 9.03
N GLU A 49 -8.59 6.57 7.77
CA GLU A 49 -9.83 6.87 7.06
C GLU A 49 -11.01 6.13 7.67
N ALA A 50 -10.81 4.89 8.08
CA ALA A 50 -11.85 4.11 8.77
C ALA A 50 -12.23 4.77 10.09
N TYR A 51 -11.27 5.33 10.82
CA TYR A 51 -11.53 6.05 12.05
C TYR A 51 -12.37 7.30 11.79
N PHE A 52 -12.10 8.03 10.72
CA PHE A 52 -12.92 9.16 10.33
C PHE A 52 -14.36 8.76 10.01
N HIS A 53 -14.57 7.63 9.36
CA HIS A 53 -15.92 7.10 9.15
C HIS A 53 -16.63 6.82 10.46
N TYR A 54 -15.91 6.26 11.44
CA TYR A 54 -16.46 6.03 12.77
C TYR A 54 -16.87 7.36 13.43
N LEU A 55 -16.01 8.36 13.36
CA LEU A 55 -16.30 9.69 13.94
C LEU A 55 -17.51 10.36 13.28
N ASN A 56 -17.76 10.03 12.02
CA ASN A 56 -18.90 10.59 11.28
C ASN A 56 -20.19 9.80 11.47
N GLY A 57 -20.20 8.85 12.39
CA GLY A 57 -21.42 8.18 12.81
C GLY A 57 -21.61 6.75 12.31
N SER A 58 -20.64 6.18 11.62
CA SER A 58 -20.73 4.79 11.18
C SER A 58 -20.19 3.86 12.27
N PRO A 59 -21.02 3.04 12.91
CA PRO A 59 -20.59 2.27 14.07
C PRO A 59 -19.92 0.93 13.76
N ASP A 60 -20.03 0.44 12.52
CA ASP A 60 -19.53 -0.89 12.16
C ASP A 60 -18.07 -0.81 11.70
N PRO A 61 -17.11 -1.38 12.48
CA PRO A 61 -15.69 -1.32 12.11
C PRO A 61 -15.36 -1.99 10.78
N ASP A 62 -16.04 -3.08 10.46
CA ASP A 62 -15.77 -3.82 9.21
C ASP A 62 -16.22 -3.04 7.99
N VAL A 63 -17.38 -2.39 8.07
CA VAL A 63 -17.87 -1.52 7.01
C VAL A 63 -16.93 -0.31 6.85
N ASN A 64 -16.52 0.29 7.95
CA ASN A 64 -15.65 1.45 7.94
C ASN A 64 -14.31 1.12 7.28
N TRP A 65 -13.73 -0.02 7.63
CA TRP A 65 -12.45 -0.44 7.05
C TRP A 65 -12.59 -0.71 5.56
N ARG A 66 -13.64 -1.39 5.17
CA ARG A 66 -13.88 -1.73 3.75
C ARG A 66 -14.06 -0.49 2.90
N GLU A 67 -14.86 0.47 3.37
CA GLU A 67 -15.06 1.73 2.65
C GLU A 67 -13.78 2.53 2.56
N ALA A 68 -13.01 2.59 3.64
CA ALA A 68 -11.71 3.25 3.64
C ALA A 68 -10.74 2.59 2.66
N TYR A 69 -10.69 1.27 2.64
CA TYR A 69 -9.87 0.51 1.71
C TYR A 69 -10.23 0.86 0.26
N MET A 70 -11.51 0.87 -0.06
CA MET A 70 -11.97 1.21 -1.41
C MET A 70 -11.61 2.64 -1.78
N GLU A 71 -11.80 3.60 -0.88
CA GLU A 71 -11.48 5.00 -1.13
C GLU A 71 -9.98 5.20 -1.40
N ILE A 72 -9.12 4.59 -0.59
CA ILE A 72 -7.67 4.71 -0.76
C ILE A 72 -7.23 4.06 -2.07
N ASN A 73 -7.75 2.87 -2.38
CA ASN A 73 -7.39 2.18 -3.63
C ASN A 73 -7.94 2.91 -4.85
N GLU A 74 -9.07 3.58 -4.73
CA GLU A 74 -9.61 4.41 -5.80
C GLU A 74 -8.69 5.60 -6.09
N ARG A 75 -8.17 6.24 -5.06
CA ARG A 75 -7.19 7.33 -5.21
C ARG A 75 -5.91 6.85 -5.89
N ILE A 76 -5.40 5.69 -5.48
CA ILE A 76 -4.21 5.10 -6.11
C ILE A 76 -4.52 4.73 -7.56
N GLY A 77 -5.68 4.16 -7.82
CA GLY A 77 -6.11 3.80 -9.17
C GLY A 77 -6.20 5.01 -10.10
N PHE A 78 -6.68 6.14 -9.58
CA PHE A 78 -6.72 7.39 -10.32
C PHE A 78 -5.32 7.88 -10.69
N LEU A 79 -4.38 7.80 -9.75
CA LEU A 79 -2.98 8.14 -10.02
C LEU A 79 -2.37 7.19 -11.03
N ALA A 80 -2.69 5.89 -10.95
CA ALA A 80 -2.20 4.91 -11.91
C ALA A 80 -2.70 5.20 -13.32
N PHE A 81 -3.96 5.63 -13.45
CA PHE A 81 -4.51 6.04 -14.73
C PHE A 81 -3.74 7.22 -15.32
N HIS A 82 -3.43 8.22 -14.50
CA HIS A 82 -2.62 9.35 -14.95
C HIS A 82 -1.23 8.93 -15.40
N GLN A 83 -0.61 7.99 -14.67
CA GLN A 83 0.68 7.46 -15.06
C GLN A 83 0.60 6.73 -16.39
N HIS A 84 -0.47 5.98 -16.62
CA HIS A 84 -0.68 5.27 -17.87
C HIS A 84 -0.80 6.23 -19.07
N VAL A 85 -1.57 7.31 -18.90
CA VAL A 85 -1.76 8.31 -19.96
C VAL A 85 -0.44 8.96 -20.32
N ASN A 86 0.42 9.23 -19.34
CA ASN A 86 1.70 9.90 -19.56
C ASN A 86 2.82 8.96 -19.98
N ASN A 87 2.70 7.66 -19.70
CA ASN A 87 3.74 6.66 -19.95
C ASN A 87 3.13 5.37 -20.47
N ILE A 88 2.66 5.41 -21.71
CA ILE A 88 1.94 4.26 -22.31
C ILE A 88 2.84 3.03 -22.51
N ASN A 89 4.17 3.20 -22.43
CA ASN A 89 5.13 2.12 -22.59
C ASN A 89 5.32 1.26 -21.33
N LYS A 90 4.78 1.73 -20.20
CA LYS A 90 4.86 0.99 -18.94
C LYS A 90 3.66 0.05 -18.81
N SER A 91 3.89 -1.09 -18.14
CA SER A 91 2.81 -2.04 -17.87
C SER A 91 1.83 -1.47 -16.84
N PRO A 92 0.59 -1.99 -16.78
CA PRO A 92 -0.34 -1.60 -15.72
C PRO A 92 0.21 -1.80 -14.31
N MET A 93 0.99 -2.87 -14.10
CA MET A 93 1.61 -3.14 -12.80
C MET A 93 2.64 -2.06 -12.43
N GLU A 94 3.47 -1.66 -13.39
CA GLU A 94 4.45 -0.60 -13.16
C GLU A 94 3.77 0.73 -12.84
N ASN A 95 2.69 1.05 -13.56
CA ASN A 95 1.91 2.26 -13.31
C ASN A 95 1.28 2.23 -11.91
N TRP A 96 0.79 1.07 -11.47
CA TRP A 96 0.23 0.92 -10.13
C TRP A 96 1.28 1.13 -9.05
N VAL A 97 2.47 0.54 -9.22
CA VAL A 97 3.58 0.72 -8.26
C VAL A 97 4.00 2.17 -8.21
N ASP A 98 4.13 2.83 -9.36
CA ASP A 98 4.47 4.25 -9.41
C ASP A 98 3.40 5.10 -8.70
N ALA A 99 2.12 4.77 -8.90
CA ALA A 99 1.02 5.45 -8.24
C ALA A 99 1.07 5.27 -6.72
N GLN A 100 1.39 4.07 -6.25
CA GLN A 100 1.57 3.82 -4.81
C GLN A 100 2.69 4.69 -4.24
N LYS A 101 3.80 4.79 -4.94
CA LYS A 101 4.94 5.62 -4.52
C LYS A 101 4.53 7.09 -4.43
N ILE A 102 3.80 7.58 -5.40
CA ILE A 102 3.29 8.96 -5.39
C ILE A 102 2.36 9.15 -4.20
N TYR A 103 1.44 8.24 -4.00
CA TYR A 103 0.48 8.33 -2.89
C TYR A 103 1.18 8.36 -1.54
N VAL A 104 2.12 7.44 -1.33
CA VAL A 104 2.85 7.34 -0.06
C VAL A 104 3.66 8.59 0.23
N ASN A 105 4.23 9.23 -0.80
CA ASN A 105 5.08 10.41 -0.64
C ASN A 105 4.28 11.71 -0.44
N ASN A 106 3.03 11.76 -0.90
CA ASN A 106 2.26 13.01 -0.94
C ASN A 106 1.00 13.01 -0.06
N PHE A 107 0.61 11.87 0.42
CA PHE A 107 -0.61 11.73 1.20
C PHE A 107 -0.38 10.92 2.46
#